data_f04a668de528d0a99fae07a9ca542926
#
_entry.id   f04a668de528d0a99fae07a9ca542926
#
_cell.length_a   1.000
_cell.length_b   1.000
_cell.length_c   1.000
_cell.angle_alpha   90.00
_cell.angle_beta   90.00
_cell.angle_gamma   90.00
#
_symmetry.space_group_name_H-M   'P 1'
#
loop_
_entity.id
_entity.type
_entity.pdbx_description
1 polymer ?
#
loop_
_entity_poly.entity_id
_entity_poly.type
_entity_poly.pdbx_seq_one_letter_code
_entity_poly.pdbx_strand_id
1 'polypeptide(L)'
;EQVIEAPKKEIPKKVTVVMDERALLFDFDKSVVKEQYVPILRNVIDYMVANNYDVTIVGHTDSKGSESYNEKLSMRRAVSVKEKLLELGLSPDRIVGLEARGELEPVASNETEEGRAQNRRIEFNLVRRD
;
A
#
# COMPACT_ATOMS: atom_id res chain seq x y z
N GLU A 1 17.38 -44.67 3.80
CA GLU A 1 16.94 -43.71 4.82
C GLU A 1 16.51 -42.42 4.17
N GLN A 2 15.25 -42.08 4.35
CA GLN A 2 14.70 -40.84 3.77
C GLN A 2 14.89 -39.69 4.73
N VAL A 3 15.57 -38.66 4.26
CA VAL A 3 15.60 -37.38 4.94
C VAL A 3 14.35 -36.64 4.53
N ILE A 4 13.44 -36.45 5.47
CA ILE A 4 12.23 -35.67 5.22
C ILE A 4 12.56 -34.20 5.49
N GLU A 5 12.72 -33.42 4.44
CA GLU A 5 12.87 -31.97 4.59
C GLU A 5 11.51 -31.37 4.92
N ALA A 6 11.49 -30.44 5.87
CA ALA A 6 10.30 -29.65 6.10
C ALA A 6 9.93 -28.92 4.80
N PRO A 7 8.64 -28.89 4.42
CA PRO A 7 8.26 -28.23 3.18
C PRO A 7 8.67 -26.76 3.24
N LYS A 8 9.38 -26.32 2.21
CA LYS A 8 9.74 -24.92 2.07
C LYS A 8 8.44 -24.13 1.91
N LYS A 9 8.26 -23.14 2.75
CA LYS A 9 7.14 -22.25 2.64
C LYS A 9 7.23 -21.52 1.31
N GLU A 10 6.30 -21.78 0.42
CA GLU A 10 6.27 -21.08 -0.87
C GLU A 10 6.00 -19.61 -0.68
N ILE A 11 6.74 -18.79 -1.41
CA ILE A 11 6.51 -17.36 -1.45
C ILE A 11 5.29 -17.13 -2.35
N PRO A 12 4.22 -16.48 -1.86
CA PRO A 12 3.04 -16.25 -2.68
C PRO A 12 3.35 -15.47 -3.94
N LYS A 13 2.65 -15.80 -5.03
CA LYS A 13 2.76 -15.06 -6.28
C LYS A 13 2.26 -13.62 -6.14
N LYS A 14 1.20 -13.43 -5.37
CA LYS A 14 0.57 -12.14 -5.11
C LYS A 14 0.38 -11.93 -3.62
N VAL A 15 0.71 -10.73 -3.16
CA VAL A 15 0.54 -10.33 -1.77
C VAL A 15 -0.03 -8.92 -1.75
N THR A 16 -1.03 -8.67 -0.93
CA THR A 16 -1.52 -7.32 -0.70
C THR A 16 -1.13 -6.88 0.70
N VAL A 17 -0.37 -5.80 0.79
CA VAL A 17 -0.03 -5.15 2.07
C VAL A 17 -0.92 -3.93 2.20
N VAL A 18 -1.68 -3.83 3.29
CA VAL A 18 -2.61 -2.73 3.51
C VAL A 18 -2.11 -1.85 4.65
N MET A 19 -2.05 -0.55 4.40
CA MET A 19 -1.74 0.44 5.42
C MET A 19 -2.92 1.41 5.50
N ASP A 20 -3.78 1.22 6.49
CA ASP A 20 -4.93 2.07 6.71
C ASP A 20 -4.59 3.24 7.67
N GLU A 21 -5.59 4.02 8.04
CA GLU A 21 -5.38 5.19 8.90
C GLU A 21 -4.85 4.83 10.29
N ARG A 22 -5.01 3.58 10.74
CA ARG A 22 -4.42 3.13 12.00
C ARG A 22 -2.89 3.10 11.91
N ALA A 23 -2.35 2.88 10.71
CA ALA A 23 -0.93 3.04 10.43
C ALA A 23 -0.58 4.48 10.06
N LEU A 24 -1.56 5.34 9.89
CA LEU A 24 -1.48 6.79 9.72
C LEU A 24 -0.27 7.31 8.92
N LEU A 25 -0.18 6.88 7.67
CA LEU A 25 0.84 7.40 6.75
C LEU A 25 0.74 8.91 6.58
N PHE A 26 -0.47 9.46 6.71
CA PHE A 26 -0.76 10.85 6.42
C PHE A 26 -1.59 11.48 7.52
N ASP A 27 -1.38 12.78 7.75
CA ASP A 27 -2.30 13.57 8.55
C ASP A 27 -3.59 13.82 7.76
N PHE A 28 -4.67 14.18 8.48
CA PHE A 28 -5.95 14.47 7.87
C PHE A 28 -5.78 15.48 6.72
N ASP A 29 -6.39 15.18 5.59
CA ASP A 29 -6.36 16.02 4.37
C ASP A 29 -4.96 16.36 3.86
N LYS A 30 -3.95 15.58 4.28
CA LYS A 30 -2.57 15.76 3.82
C LYS A 30 -2.15 14.58 2.95
N SER A 31 -1.12 14.82 2.16
CA SER A 31 -0.54 13.80 1.29
C SER A 31 0.97 13.62 1.47
N VAL A 32 1.52 14.16 2.57
CA VAL A 32 2.94 13.98 2.92
C VAL A 32 3.07 12.80 3.84
N VAL A 33 3.90 11.83 3.49
CA VAL A 33 4.15 10.63 4.31
C VAL A 33 4.84 11.05 5.61
N LYS A 34 4.28 10.62 6.75
CA LYS A 34 4.85 10.95 8.06
C LYS A 34 6.12 10.15 8.32
N GLU A 35 7.17 10.82 8.77
CA GLU A 35 8.49 10.21 8.97
C GLU A 35 8.46 9.00 9.92
N GLN A 36 7.57 9.00 10.89
CA GLN A 36 7.47 7.89 11.85
C GLN A 36 7.08 6.56 11.20
N TYR A 37 6.56 6.59 9.97
CA TYR A 37 6.16 5.38 9.24
C TYR A 37 7.19 4.93 8.20
N VAL A 38 8.29 5.67 8.05
CA VAL A 38 9.39 5.30 7.15
C VAL A 38 9.94 3.90 7.45
N PRO A 39 10.14 3.48 8.72
CA PRO A 39 10.62 2.12 8.98
C PRO A 39 9.70 1.02 8.42
N ILE A 40 8.39 1.25 8.43
CA ILE A 40 7.43 0.30 7.87
C ILE A 40 7.60 0.20 6.35
N LEU A 41 7.77 1.34 5.68
CA LEU A 41 8.01 1.37 4.24
C LEU A 41 9.33 0.68 3.88
N ARG A 42 10.38 0.83 4.71
CA ARG A 42 11.63 0.11 4.51
C ARG A 42 11.43 -1.40 4.61
N ASN A 43 10.58 -1.85 5.53
CA ASN A 43 10.27 -3.27 5.64
C ASN A 43 9.56 -3.79 4.40
N VAL A 44 8.66 -3.00 3.81
CA VAL A 44 7.99 -3.38 2.55
C VAL A 44 9.02 -3.51 1.43
N ILE A 45 9.95 -2.55 1.33
CA ILE A 45 11.02 -2.58 0.33
C ILE A 45 11.89 -3.83 0.51
N ASP A 46 12.33 -4.10 1.73
CA ASP A 46 13.18 -5.25 2.03
C ASP A 46 12.49 -6.56 1.65
N TYR A 47 11.20 -6.69 1.96
CA TYR A 47 10.41 -7.86 1.60
C TYR A 47 10.31 -8.01 0.07
N MET A 48 10.06 -6.91 -0.63
CA MET A 48 9.97 -6.92 -2.09
C MET A 48 11.28 -7.35 -2.74
N VAL A 49 12.39 -6.75 -2.29
CA VAL A 49 13.71 -7.04 -2.87
C VAL A 49 14.13 -8.48 -2.58
N ALA A 50 13.94 -8.93 -1.34
CA ALA A 50 14.32 -10.29 -0.93
C ALA A 50 13.53 -11.36 -1.68
N ASN A 51 12.29 -11.06 -2.09
CA ASN A 51 11.38 -12.04 -2.68
C ASN A 51 11.00 -11.73 -4.13
N ASN A 52 11.69 -10.76 -4.74
CA ASN A 52 11.55 -10.42 -6.17
C ASN A 52 10.14 -9.96 -6.59
N TYR A 53 9.53 -9.10 -5.79
CA TYR A 53 8.21 -8.54 -6.09
C TYR A 53 8.28 -7.19 -6.81
N ASP A 54 7.32 -6.98 -7.72
CA ASP A 54 6.95 -5.67 -8.22
C ASP A 54 5.74 -5.17 -7.45
N VAL A 55 5.47 -3.87 -7.47
CA VAL A 55 4.36 -3.29 -6.73
C VAL A 55 3.48 -2.38 -7.59
N THR A 56 2.17 -2.48 -7.37
CA THR A 56 1.20 -1.48 -7.78
C THR A 56 0.70 -0.81 -6.51
N ILE A 57 0.79 0.51 -6.45
CA ILE A 57 0.37 1.31 -5.30
C ILE A 57 -1.04 1.82 -5.58
N VAL A 58 -1.98 1.51 -4.69
CA VAL A 58 -3.39 1.88 -4.86
C VAL A 58 -3.84 2.75 -3.69
N GLY A 59 -4.33 3.94 -3.99
CA GLY A 59 -4.85 4.86 -2.97
C GLY A 59 -6.37 4.76 -2.87
N HIS A 60 -6.88 4.77 -1.64
CA HIS A 60 -8.31 4.72 -1.33
C HIS A 60 -8.69 5.76 -0.28
N THR A 61 -9.94 6.21 -0.34
CA THR A 61 -10.51 7.13 0.64
C THR A 61 -11.80 6.56 1.22
N ASP A 62 -12.37 7.24 2.23
CA ASP A 62 -13.75 7.00 2.64
C ASP A 62 -14.70 7.76 1.72
N SER A 63 -16.00 7.75 2.05
CA SER A 63 -17.02 8.38 1.21
C SER A 63 -17.34 9.84 1.57
N LYS A 64 -16.60 10.45 2.49
CA LYS A 64 -16.79 11.85 2.82
C LYS A 64 -16.19 12.76 1.75
N GLY A 65 -16.93 13.81 1.39
CA GLY A 65 -16.51 14.71 0.34
C GLY A 65 -17.00 14.26 -1.03
N SER A 66 -16.64 15.00 -2.07
CA SER A 66 -17.02 14.62 -3.43
C SER A 66 -16.19 13.47 -3.95
N GLU A 67 -16.76 12.70 -4.84
CA GLU A 67 -16.05 11.58 -5.49
C GLU A 67 -14.80 12.08 -6.23
N SER A 68 -14.93 13.20 -6.95
CA SER A 68 -13.81 13.83 -7.67
C SER A 68 -12.68 14.26 -6.73
N TYR A 69 -13.02 14.86 -5.58
CA TYR A 69 -12.03 15.27 -4.59
C TYR A 69 -11.30 14.06 -4.02
N ASN A 70 -12.03 13.00 -3.69
CA ASN A 70 -11.47 11.77 -3.12
C ASN A 70 -10.57 11.04 -4.12
N GLU A 71 -10.93 11.03 -5.39
CA GLU A 71 -10.07 10.46 -6.42
C GLU A 71 -8.74 11.19 -6.50
N LYS A 72 -8.78 12.53 -6.51
CA LYS A 72 -7.57 13.36 -6.54
C LYS A 72 -6.72 13.19 -5.28
N LEU A 73 -7.36 13.12 -4.10
CA LEU A 73 -6.64 12.92 -2.84
C LEU A 73 -5.95 11.56 -2.82
N SER A 74 -6.65 10.50 -3.24
CA SER A 74 -6.07 9.16 -3.29
C SER A 74 -4.89 9.10 -4.26
N MET A 75 -4.94 9.81 -5.39
CA MET A 75 -3.82 9.87 -6.32
C MET A 75 -2.63 10.62 -5.71
N ARG A 76 -2.86 11.77 -5.09
CA ARG A 76 -1.77 12.53 -4.45
C ARG A 76 -1.06 11.68 -3.37
N ARG A 77 -1.84 10.92 -2.60
CA ARG A 77 -1.29 10.05 -1.56
C ARG A 77 -0.49 8.89 -2.17
N ALA A 78 -1.01 8.28 -3.22
CA ALA A 78 -0.31 7.19 -3.92
C ALA A 78 1.01 7.69 -4.54
N VAL A 79 1.00 8.88 -5.16
CA VAL A 79 2.21 9.50 -5.70
C VAL A 79 3.23 9.78 -4.60
N SER A 80 2.78 10.30 -3.46
CA SER A 80 3.68 10.60 -2.33
C SER A 80 4.35 9.33 -1.79
N VAL A 81 3.60 8.23 -1.71
CA VAL A 81 4.15 6.94 -1.30
C VAL A 81 5.18 6.44 -2.32
N LYS A 82 4.86 6.54 -3.61
CA LYS A 82 5.80 6.18 -4.68
C LYS A 82 7.10 6.95 -4.55
N GLU A 83 7.01 8.27 -4.40
CA GLU A 83 8.20 9.13 -4.25
C GLU A 83 9.02 8.74 -3.03
N LYS A 84 8.35 8.44 -1.91
CA LYS A 84 9.05 8.02 -0.70
C LYS A 84 9.75 6.67 -0.89
N LEU A 85 9.12 5.72 -1.55
CA LEU A 85 9.77 4.43 -1.84
C LEU A 85 11.00 4.60 -2.72
N LEU A 86 10.94 5.49 -3.71
CA LEU A 86 12.11 5.79 -4.56
C LEU A 86 13.20 6.48 -3.76
N GLU A 87 12.86 7.43 -2.90
CA GLU A 87 13.79 8.11 -2.01
C GLU A 87 14.49 7.11 -1.08
N LEU A 88 13.77 6.08 -0.61
CA LEU A 88 14.32 5.05 0.26
C LEU A 88 15.14 4.00 -0.48
N GLY A 89 15.25 4.12 -1.80
CA GLY A 89 16.14 3.27 -2.59
C GLY A 89 15.50 2.16 -3.39
N LEU A 90 14.16 2.09 -3.44
CA LEU A 90 13.50 1.11 -4.30
C LEU A 90 13.78 1.46 -5.77
N SER A 91 14.17 0.47 -6.56
CA SER A 91 14.41 0.66 -7.98
C SER A 91 13.11 1.05 -8.71
N PRO A 92 13.12 2.08 -9.57
CA PRO A 92 11.91 2.55 -10.26
C PRO A 92 11.21 1.46 -11.08
N ASP A 93 11.95 0.50 -11.62
CA ASP A 93 11.37 -0.58 -12.42
C ASP A 93 10.55 -1.57 -11.59
N ARG A 94 10.66 -1.51 -10.27
CA ARG A 94 9.83 -2.32 -9.36
C ARG A 94 8.43 -1.75 -9.18
N ILE A 95 8.22 -0.47 -9.48
CA ILE A 95 6.92 0.17 -9.37
C ILE A 95 6.25 0.09 -10.74
N VAL A 96 5.32 -0.87 -10.90
CA VAL A 96 4.72 -1.17 -12.19
C VAL A 96 3.32 -0.57 -12.36
N GLY A 97 2.76 0.01 -11.32
CA GLY A 97 1.45 0.64 -11.39
C GLY A 97 1.19 1.62 -10.26
N LEU A 98 0.32 2.59 -10.56
CA LEU A 98 -0.11 3.61 -9.61
C LEU A 98 -1.58 3.86 -9.90
N GLU A 99 -2.45 3.58 -8.93
CA GLU A 99 -3.89 3.68 -9.11
C GLU A 99 -4.53 4.53 -8.01
N ALA A 100 -5.56 5.28 -8.40
CA ALA A 100 -6.37 6.04 -7.48
C ALA A 100 -7.81 5.55 -7.59
N ARG A 101 -8.32 4.95 -6.52
CA ARG A 101 -9.67 4.39 -6.48
C ARG A 101 -10.66 5.30 -5.76
N GLY A 102 -10.19 6.34 -5.05
CA GLY A 102 -11.07 7.20 -4.28
C GLY A 102 -11.93 6.38 -3.33
N GLU A 103 -13.23 6.62 -3.33
CA GLU A 103 -14.19 5.92 -2.47
C GLU A 103 -14.84 4.67 -3.07
N LEU A 104 -14.42 4.25 -4.27
CA LEU A 104 -15.12 3.22 -5.05
C LEU A 104 -15.01 1.80 -4.53
N GLU A 105 -14.00 1.51 -3.70
CA GLU A 105 -13.75 0.15 -3.22
C GLU A 105 -13.65 0.09 -1.69
N PRO A 106 -14.77 0.26 -0.98
CA PRO A 106 -14.73 0.20 0.48
C PRO A 106 -14.47 -1.22 0.98
N VAL A 107 -13.69 -1.34 2.06
CA VAL A 107 -13.46 -2.62 2.76
C VAL A 107 -14.25 -2.70 4.05
N ALA A 108 -14.88 -1.60 4.47
CA ALA A 108 -15.67 -1.52 5.69
C ALA A 108 -16.79 -0.50 5.49
N SER A 109 -17.67 -0.39 6.47
CA SER A 109 -18.81 0.54 6.39
C SER A 109 -18.37 2.00 6.42
N ASN A 110 -18.88 2.81 5.52
CA ASN A 110 -18.69 4.27 5.54
C ASN A 110 -19.64 4.96 6.53
N GLU A 111 -20.55 4.23 7.15
CA GLU A 111 -21.51 4.78 8.12
C GLU A 111 -20.88 5.00 9.50
N THR A 112 -19.79 4.30 9.82
CA THR A 112 -19.09 4.44 11.09
C THR A 112 -17.71 5.03 10.87
N GLU A 113 -17.20 5.76 11.88
CA GLU A 113 -15.85 6.31 11.82
C GLU A 113 -14.80 5.20 11.77
N GLU A 114 -15.02 4.12 12.48
CA GLU A 114 -14.12 2.97 12.48
C GLU A 114 -14.00 2.37 11.07
N GLY A 115 -15.15 2.21 10.39
CA GLY A 115 -15.16 1.71 9.02
C GLY A 115 -14.53 2.67 8.04
N ARG A 116 -14.80 3.96 8.18
CA ARG A 116 -14.17 4.98 7.33
C ARG A 116 -12.65 4.99 7.48
N ALA A 117 -12.15 4.82 8.72
CA ALA A 117 -10.71 4.76 8.97
C ALA A 117 -10.06 3.58 8.23
N GLN A 118 -10.74 2.46 8.14
CA GLN A 118 -10.25 1.31 7.37
C GLN A 118 -10.28 1.57 5.86
N ASN A 119 -11.24 2.38 5.39
CA ASN A 119 -11.35 2.71 3.97
C ASN A 119 -10.27 3.71 3.53
N ARG A 120 -9.79 4.57 4.43
CA ARG A 120 -8.68 5.51 4.16
C ARG A 120 -7.37 4.73 4.24
N ARG A 121 -6.95 4.16 3.11
CA ARG A 121 -5.82 3.24 3.09
C ARG A 121 -5.00 3.36 1.80
N ILE A 122 -3.77 2.90 1.89
CA ILE A 122 -2.91 2.61 0.75
C ILE A 122 -2.75 1.09 0.69
N GLU A 123 -2.92 0.52 -0.50
CA GLU A 123 -2.65 -0.89 -0.72
C GLU A 123 -1.41 -1.03 -1.60
N PHE A 124 -0.52 -1.93 -1.19
CA PHE A 124 0.63 -2.33 -1.99
C PHE A 124 0.32 -3.70 -2.55
N ASN A 125 -0.01 -3.76 -3.83
CA ASN A 125 -0.29 -5.01 -4.52
C ASN A 125 1.02 -5.53 -5.10
N LEU A 126 1.57 -6.56 -4.46
CA LEU A 126 2.85 -7.14 -4.83
C LEU A 126 2.63 -8.33 -5.75
N VAL A 127 3.34 -8.37 -6.86
CA VAL A 127 3.31 -9.50 -7.80
C VAL A 127 4.76 -9.93 -8.04
N ARG A 128 5.04 -11.21 -7.76
CA ARG A 128 6.39 -11.74 -7.90
C ARG A 128 6.78 -11.90 -9.36
N ARG A 129 7.98 -11.47 -9.69
CA ARG A 129 8.61 -11.76 -10.97
C ARG A 129 9.06 -13.21 -10.96
N ASP A 130 8.80 -13.92 -12.01
CA ASP A 130 9.29 -15.30 -12.15
C ASP A 130 10.52 -15.36 -13.00
#